data_a77d6dfe6a91516a814df553f4f8c9a8
#
_entry.id   a77d6dfe6a91516a814df553f4f8c9a8
#
_cell.length_a   1.000
_cell.length_b   1.000
_cell.length_c   1.000
_cell.angle_alpha   90.00
_cell.angle_beta   90.00
_cell.angle_gamma   90.00
#
_symmetry.space_group_name_H-M   'P 1'
#
loop_
_entity.id
_entity.type
_entity.pdbx_description
1 polymer ?
#
loop_
_entity_poly.entity_id
_entity_poly.type
_entity_poly.pdbx_seq_one_letter_code
_entity_poly.pdbx_strand_id
1 'polypeptide(L)'
;MTFDKEKLAKIREEEKRWDETTVKKFIEKRPERKEKFMTDDGFEIKRVYTPADLGEDWDYLEKLGFPGEYPFTRGVYATMYRGRFWTMRQYAGFGTAEESNRRYKYLLEQGQTGLSVAFDLPTQIGYDSDHPMSEGEVGKVGVAIDSLWDMRILFDGIPLDKVSTSMTINSTAANLLAMYILVAEEQGVSQDKLRGTVQNDILKEYIARGTYIFPPQPSMRLTTDIIMYCAENVPKWNPISISGYHIREAGANAVQEVAFTLADGIEYVKAVIDRGMDVDKFAGRLSFFFNAHNNFLEEIAKFRAARRLWAYIMKEWFNAKNPRSMLLRFHTQTAGSTLTAQQPENNIVRVAIQALAAVLGGTQSLHTNSYDEALSLPTEKSVRIALRTQQIIAYESGVVDTIDPLGGSYYIEWLTDHIYEEALKYIEKIQKMGGMMRAIERGYIQKEIAESAYKVQKEIEEKKRIIVGVNEFIVDEPLDVEILKVDPSIREKQIERLKKLRSERDNRKVEEALDKLRKAAESEDENLMPYIIEAHRHLATLGEVTDVLREVWGEYRAPLVF
;
A
#
# COMPACT_ATOMS: atom_id res chain seq x y z
N MET A 1 0.53 -35.30 -7.81
CA MET A 1 0.70 -35.48 -6.34
C MET A 1 2.16 -35.42 -5.98
N THR A 2 2.50 -34.57 -5.03
CA THR A 2 3.90 -34.43 -4.55
C THR A 2 4.24 -35.49 -3.50
N PHE A 3 3.25 -36.01 -2.78
CA PHE A 3 3.44 -36.96 -1.69
C PHE A 3 2.77 -38.31 -1.95
N ASP A 4 3.42 -39.37 -1.45
CA ASP A 4 2.92 -40.73 -1.48
C ASP A 4 1.82 -40.95 -0.43
N LYS A 5 0.65 -41.49 -0.83
CA LYS A 5 -0.52 -41.66 0.04
C LYS A 5 -0.27 -42.58 1.23
N GLU A 6 0.47 -43.68 1.03
CA GLU A 6 0.78 -44.61 2.12
C GLU A 6 1.70 -43.97 3.16
N LYS A 7 2.67 -43.18 2.69
CA LYS A 7 3.56 -42.42 3.59
C LYS A 7 2.82 -41.35 4.37
N LEU A 8 1.87 -40.66 3.72
CA LEU A 8 1.04 -39.67 4.43
C LEU A 8 0.15 -40.32 5.50
N ALA A 9 -0.45 -41.46 5.20
CA ALA A 9 -1.24 -42.24 6.18
C ALA A 9 -0.39 -42.65 7.40
N LYS A 10 0.82 -43.13 7.16
CA LYS A 10 1.77 -43.47 8.23
C LYS A 10 2.17 -42.26 9.07
N ILE A 11 2.39 -41.10 8.46
CA ILE A 11 2.70 -39.87 9.20
C ILE A 11 1.52 -39.50 10.12
N ARG A 12 0.26 -39.56 9.64
CA ARG A 12 -0.93 -39.28 10.46
C ARG A 12 -1.05 -40.25 11.66
N GLU A 13 -0.76 -41.54 11.44
CA GLU A 13 -0.76 -42.54 12.50
C GLU A 13 0.31 -42.24 13.56
N GLU A 14 1.53 -41.93 13.15
CA GLU A 14 2.63 -41.58 14.04
C GLU A 14 2.40 -40.25 14.76
N GLU A 15 1.80 -39.25 14.09
CA GLU A 15 1.41 -37.97 14.73
C GLU A 15 0.41 -38.23 15.86
N LYS A 16 -0.63 -39.04 15.60
CA LYS A 16 -1.60 -39.42 16.60
C LYS A 16 -0.96 -40.17 17.77
N ARG A 17 -0.10 -41.16 17.49
CA ARG A 17 0.66 -41.87 18.53
C ARG A 17 1.50 -40.89 19.38
N TRP A 18 2.21 -39.97 18.73
CA TRP A 18 3.02 -38.96 19.41
C TRP A 18 2.18 -38.07 20.32
N ASP A 19 1.04 -37.61 19.85
CA ASP A 19 0.14 -36.75 20.64
C ASP A 19 -0.41 -37.47 21.86
N GLU A 20 -0.90 -38.72 21.67
CA GLU A 20 -1.48 -39.56 22.75
C GLU A 20 -0.44 -40.04 23.78
N THR A 21 0.83 -40.10 23.44
CA THR A 21 1.90 -40.64 24.31
C THR A 21 2.85 -39.55 24.78
N THR A 22 3.66 -38.99 23.89
CA THR A 22 4.76 -38.06 24.23
C THR A 22 4.20 -36.71 24.69
N VAL A 23 3.27 -36.12 23.93
CA VAL A 23 2.68 -34.82 24.26
C VAL A 23 1.87 -34.93 25.54
N LYS A 24 0.97 -35.91 25.62
CA LYS A 24 0.11 -36.10 26.79
C LYS A 24 0.92 -36.20 28.09
N LYS A 25 1.95 -37.06 28.13
CA LYS A 25 2.83 -37.19 29.29
C LYS A 25 3.56 -35.89 29.66
N PHE A 26 3.87 -35.07 28.67
CA PHE A 26 4.55 -33.80 28.91
C PHE A 26 3.58 -32.75 29.47
N ILE A 27 2.39 -32.63 28.89
CA ILE A 27 1.37 -31.66 29.30
C ILE A 27 0.85 -31.93 30.70
N GLU A 28 0.72 -33.21 31.10
CA GLU A 28 0.33 -33.60 32.46
C GLU A 28 1.30 -33.04 33.55
N LYS A 29 2.56 -32.82 33.18
CA LYS A 29 3.55 -32.23 34.08
C LYS A 29 3.76 -30.73 33.90
N ARG A 30 3.60 -30.24 32.68
CA ARG A 30 3.81 -28.85 32.28
C ARG A 30 2.76 -28.47 31.22
N PRO A 31 1.64 -27.84 31.63
CA PRO A 31 0.63 -27.43 30.67
C PRO A 31 1.18 -26.40 29.68
N GLU A 32 0.58 -26.36 28.51
CA GLU A 32 0.88 -25.31 27.54
C GLU A 32 0.46 -23.94 28.08
N ARG A 33 1.11 -22.88 27.60
CA ARG A 33 0.87 -21.48 28.04
C ARG A 33 -0.51 -20.95 27.66
N LYS A 34 -1.21 -21.60 26.71
CA LYS A 34 -2.58 -21.30 26.26
C LYS A 34 -3.28 -22.61 25.97
N GLU A 35 -4.60 -22.62 26.16
CA GLU A 35 -5.45 -23.76 25.81
C GLU A 35 -5.49 -23.98 24.29
N LYS A 36 -5.57 -22.87 23.52
CA LYS A 36 -5.58 -22.88 22.06
C LYS A 36 -4.68 -21.79 21.50
N PHE A 37 -4.00 -22.11 20.41
CA PHE A 37 -3.25 -21.15 19.61
C PHE A 37 -4.03 -20.92 18.32
N MET A 38 -4.29 -19.65 17.98
CA MET A 38 -5.19 -19.27 16.90
C MET A 38 -4.50 -18.32 15.93
N THR A 39 -4.86 -18.41 14.65
CA THR A 39 -4.62 -17.36 13.66
C THR A 39 -5.46 -16.11 13.98
N ASP A 40 -5.14 -14.98 13.42
CA ASP A 40 -5.90 -13.72 13.66
C ASP A 40 -7.35 -13.82 13.13
N ASP A 41 -7.59 -14.60 12.09
CA ASP A 41 -8.93 -14.89 11.55
C ASP A 41 -9.69 -16.00 12.29
N GLY A 42 -9.06 -16.66 13.28
CA GLY A 42 -9.72 -17.51 14.26
C GLY A 42 -9.64 -19.02 14.00
N PHE A 43 -8.65 -19.48 13.25
CA PHE A 43 -8.39 -20.91 13.06
C PHE A 43 -7.34 -21.44 14.02
N GLU A 44 -7.51 -22.67 14.49
CA GLU A 44 -6.59 -23.29 15.43
C GLU A 44 -5.27 -23.68 14.75
N ILE A 45 -4.16 -23.28 15.38
CA ILE A 45 -2.80 -23.61 14.94
C ILE A 45 -2.36 -24.88 15.65
N LYS A 46 -1.96 -25.89 14.88
CA LYS A 46 -1.42 -27.16 15.40
C LYS A 46 -0.04 -26.98 16.05
N ARG A 47 0.34 -27.89 16.94
CA ARG A 47 1.68 -27.94 17.55
C ARG A 47 2.79 -28.15 16.53
N VAL A 48 2.52 -28.98 15.53
CA VAL A 48 3.44 -29.29 14.44
C VAL A 48 2.66 -29.49 13.14
N TYR A 49 3.25 -29.10 12.03
CA TYR A 49 2.72 -29.34 10.71
C TYR A 49 3.61 -30.35 9.97
N THR A 50 2.99 -31.23 9.23
CA THR A 50 3.64 -32.32 8.51
C THR A 50 3.19 -32.31 7.03
N PRO A 51 3.80 -33.10 6.15
CA PRO A 51 3.29 -33.26 4.79
C PRO A 51 1.80 -33.67 4.73
N ALA A 52 1.31 -34.38 5.78
CA ALA A 52 -0.07 -34.83 5.83
C ALA A 52 -1.09 -33.70 6.01
N ASP A 53 -0.68 -32.54 6.50
CA ASP A 53 -1.53 -31.35 6.68
C ASP A 53 -1.80 -30.62 5.37
N LEU A 54 -0.99 -30.83 4.35
CA LEU A 54 -1.17 -30.22 3.02
C LEU A 54 -2.20 -30.96 2.17
N GLY A 55 -2.56 -32.19 2.55
CA GLY A 55 -3.51 -33.01 1.81
C GLY A 55 -2.87 -33.90 0.77
N GLU A 56 -3.65 -34.90 0.31
CA GLU A 56 -3.17 -35.92 -0.64
C GLU A 56 -2.97 -35.35 -2.06
N ASP A 57 -3.78 -34.37 -2.43
CA ASP A 57 -3.78 -33.78 -3.77
C ASP A 57 -2.88 -32.55 -3.88
N TRP A 58 -2.12 -32.22 -2.82
CA TRP A 58 -1.20 -31.09 -2.87
C TRP A 58 -0.10 -31.33 -3.90
N ASP A 59 -0.01 -30.45 -4.88
CA ASP A 59 0.95 -30.53 -5.98
C ASP A 59 1.90 -29.34 -6.00
N TYR A 60 3.20 -29.63 -6.08
CA TYR A 60 4.25 -28.62 -6.07
C TYR A 60 4.12 -27.64 -7.24
N LEU A 61 3.87 -28.13 -8.45
CA LEU A 61 3.84 -27.27 -9.64
C LEU A 61 2.59 -26.37 -9.66
N GLU A 62 1.47 -26.88 -9.15
CA GLU A 62 0.23 -26.11 -9.06
C GLU A 62 0.25 -25.06 -7.95
N LYS A 63 0.82 -25.41 -6.79
CA LYS A 63 0.81 -24.55 -5.59
C LYS A 63 2.00 -23.59 -5.53
N LEU A 64 3.18 -24.06 -5.81
CA LEU A 64 4.43 -23.31 -5.73
C LEU A 64 4.93 -22.88 -7.11
N GLY A 65 5.17 -23.81 -8.00
CA GLY A 65 5.82 -23.56 -9.27
C GLY A 65 7.23 -23.03 -9.09
N PHE A 66 7.68 -22.21 -10.05
CA PHE A 66 8.98 -21.56 -10.04
C PHE A 66 8.84 -20.03 -10.05
N PRO A 67 9.80 -19.29 -9.48
CA PRO A 67 9.78 -17.82 -9.48
C PRO A 67 9.71 -17.25 -10.90
N GLY A 68 8.90 -16.23 -11.09
CA GLY A 68 8.72 -15.58 -12.39
C GLY A 68 7.76 -16.28 -13.35
N GLU A 69 7.18 -17.41 -12.93
CA GLU A 69 6.20 -18.19 -13.71
C GLU A 69 4.92 -18.41 -12.90
N TYR A 70 3.79 -18.60 -13.62
CA TYR A 70 2.52 -18.93 -12.99
C TYR A 70 2.66 -20.18 -12.09
N PRO A 71 2.12 -20.18 -10.87
CA PRO A 71 1.18 -19.25 -10.25
C PRO A 71 1.84 -18.09 -9.47
N PHE A 72 3.13 -17.84 -9.61
CA PHE A 72 3.91 -16.77 -8.97
C PHE A 72 3.99 -16.82 -7.44
N THR A 73 3.65 -17.94 -6.84
CA THR A 73 3.67 -18.09 -5.37
C THR A 73 5.03 -17.76 -4.79
N ARG A 74 6.12 -18.15 -5.45
CA ARG A 74 7.50 -17.98 -5.00
C ARG A 74 8.14 -16.66 -5.39
N GLY A 75 7.49 -15.84 -6.19
CA GLY A 75 7.96 -14.52 -6.59
C GLY A 75 7.60 -14.14 -8.01
N VAL A 76 7.63 -12.84 -8.29
CA VAL A 76 7.22 -12.26 -9.59
C VAL A 76 8.35 -12.26 -10.63
N TYR A 77 9.62 -12.42 -10.22
CA TYR A 77 10.78 -12.44 -11.10
C TYR A 77 11.60 -13.72 -10.94
N ALA A 78 12.18 -14.18 -12.04
CA ALA A 78 12.94 -15.44 -12.07
C ALA A 78 14.13 -15.48 -11.10
N THR A 79 14.78 -14.34 -10.83
CA THR A 79 15.93 -14.26 -9.94
C THR A 79 15.68 -13.46 -8.65
N MET A 80 14.54 -12.81 -8.54
CA MET A 80 14.16 -11.97 -7.40
C MET A 80 15.33 -11.12 -6.88
N TYR A 81 15.65 -11.19 -5.59
CA TYR A 81 16.71 -10.38 -4.97
C TYR A 81 18.13 -10.79 -5.35
N ARG A 82 18.33 -11.98 -5.91
CA ARG A 82 19.61 -12.37 -6.48
C ARG A 82 19.99 -11.54 -7.70
N GLY A 83 18.98 -11.04 -8.43
CA GLY A 83 19.18 -10.12 -9.56
C GLY A 83 19.19 -8.66 -9.15
N ARG A 84 18.25 -8.27 -8.29
CA ARG A 84 18.11 -6.90 -7.82
C ARG A 84 17.33 -6.88 -6.50
N PHE A 85 17.84 -6.13 -5.53
CA PHE A 85 17.12 -5.86 -4.29
C PHE A 85 15.80 -5.11 -4.56
N TRP A 86 14.90 -5.14 -3.59
CA TRP A 86 13.73 -4.27 -3.55
C TRP A 86 14.16 -2.81 -3.57
N THR A 87 13.29 -1.93 -4.08
CA THR A 87 13.54 -0.49 -4.01
C THR A 87 13.37 -0.03 -2.56
N MET A 88 14.42 0.54 -1.99
CA MET A 88 14.38 1.12 -0.65
C MET A 88 13.82 2.53 -0.73
N ARG A 89 12.65 2.73 -0.12
CA ARG A 89 11.90 4.00 -0.13
C ARG A 89 11.53 4.35 1.29
N GLN A 90 11.82 5.58 1.70
CA GLN A 90 11.24 6.14 2.91
C GLN A 90 10.13 7.11 2.50
N TYR A 91 8.92 6.87 2.98
CA TYR A 91 7.78 7.77 2.85
C TYR A 91 8.10 9.06 3.58
N ALA A 92 8.26 10.15 2.87
CA ALA A 92 8.76 11.40 3.41
C ALA A 92 8.11 12.61 2.73
N GLY A 93 7.88 13.63 3.50
CA GLY A 93 7.38 14.93 3.09
C GLY A 93 6.90 15.70 4.30
N PHE A 94 7.24 16.95 4.37
CA PHE A 94 6.79 17.90 5.39
C PHE A 94 7.09 19.33 4.94
N GLY A 95 6.35 20.26 5.49
CA GLY A 95 6.63 21.65 5.31
C GLY A 95 6.47 22.14 3.87
N THR A 96 7.42 22.96 3.45
CA THR A 96 7.51 23.48 2.09
C THR A 96 8.17 22.49 1.14
N ALA A 97 8.03 22.74 -0.17
CA ALA A 97 8.69 21.96 -1.21
C ALA A 97 10.24 22.01 -1.07
N GLU A 98 10.79 23.14 -0.63
CA GLU A 98 12.23 23.32 -0.36
C GLU A 98 12.73 22.40 0.76
N GLU A 99 11.99 22.30 1.85
CA GLU A 99 12.35 21.45 2.99
C GLU A 99 12.29 19.98 2.61
N SER A 100 11.25 19.57 1.90
CA SER A 100 11.09 18.20 1.40
C SER A 100 12.15 17.85 0.35
N ASN A 101 12.50 18.76 -0.55
CA ASN A 101 13.58 18.57 -1.53
C ASN A 101 14.92 18.27 -0.82
N ARG A 102 15.27 19.03 0.22
CA ARG A 102 16.48 18.76 1.02
C ARG A 102 16.45 17.38 1.66
N ARG A 103 15.30 16.96 2.21
CA ARG A 103 15.12 15.62 2.79
C ARG A 103 15.31 14.53 1.74
N TYR A 104 14.76 14.67 0.54
CA TYR A 104 14.92 13.68 -0.54
C TYR A 104 16.37 13.57 -0.99
N LYS A 105 17.08 14.67 -1.17
CA LYS A 105 18.52 14.66 -1.49
C LYS A 105 19.33 13.98 -0.38
N TYR A 106 19.06 14.28 0.87
CA TYR A 106 19.68 13.61 2.01
C TYR A 106 19.44 12.09 1.99
N LEU A 107 18.21 11.63 1.79
CA LEU A 107 17.89 10.20 1.75
C LEU A 107 18.57 9.48 0.58
N LEU A 108 18.65 10.10 -0.59
CA LEU A 108 19.39 9.56 -1.74
C LEU A 108 20.88 9.43 -1.42
N GLU A 109 21.49 10.42 -0.77
CA GLU A 109 22.88 10.38 -0.30
C GLU A 109 23.10 9.25 0.74
N GLN A 110 22.10 8.94 1.55
CA GLN A 110 22.15 7.83 2.51
C GLN A 110 21.93 6.44 1.89
N GLY A 111 21.73 6.34 0.57
CA GLY A 111 21.60 5.10 -0.16
C GLY A 111 20.17 4.64 -0.43
N GLN A 112 19.16 5.51 -0.24
CA GLN A 112 17.81 5.27 -0.72
C GLN A 112 17.80 5.16 -2.26
N THR A 113 17.04 4.21 -2.81
CA THR A 113 17.08 3.87 -4.25
C THR A 113 15.85 4.35 -5.02
N GLY A 114 14.89 4.97 -4.36
CA GLY A 114 13.73 5.60 -4.96
C GLY A 114 13.10 6.60 -3.99
N LEU A 115 12.25 7.49 -4.49
CA LEU A 115 11.55 8.47 -3.69
C LEU A 115 10.12 8.04 -3.37
N SER A 116 9.61 8.45 -2.23
CA SER A 116 8.20 8.30 -1.83
C SER A 116 7.72 9.61 -1.20
N VAL A 117 6.73 10.24 -1.83
CA VAL A 117 6.26 11.58 -1.47
C VAL A 117 5.02 11.49 -0.60
N ALA A 118 5.09 12.09 0.59
CA ALA A 118 3.95 12.36 1.45
C ALA A 118 3.42 13.78 1.20
N PHE A 119 2.15 13.92 0.90
CA PHE A 119 1.47 15.21 0.71
C PHE A 119 0.65 15.58 1.95
N ASP A 120 0.54 16.87 2.22
CA ASP A 120 -0.28 17.36 3.31
C ASP A 120 -1.78 17.17 3.06
N LEU A 121 -2.59 17.31 4.11
CA LEU A 121 -4.02 17.08 4.02
C LEU A 121 -4.72 18.03 3.02
N PRO A 122 -4.44 19.36 2.97
CA PRO A 122 -5.03 20.23 1.95
C PRO A 122 -4.77 19.74 0.52
N THR A 123 -3.55 19.34 0.21
CA THR A 123 -3.19 18.77 -1.10
C THR A 123 -3.99 17.49 -1.40
N GLN A 124 -4.19 16.63 -0.41
CA GLN A 124 -4.94 15.38 -0.57
C GLN A 124 -6.43 15.61 -0.85
N ILE A 125 -7.03 16.63 -0.25
CA ILE A 125 -8.47 16.94 -0.40
C ILE A 125 -8.74 18.10 -1.37
N GLY A 126 -7.73 18.55 -2.11
CA GLY A 126 -7.87 19.48 -3.22
C GLY A 126 -8.16 20.92 -2.84
N TYR A 127 -7.56 21.40 -1.75
CA TYR A 127 -7.59 22.80 -1.35
C TYR A 127 -6.21 23.43 -1.44
N ASP A 128 -6.15 24.65 -1.97
CA ASP A 128 -4.94 25.46 -1.90
C ASP A 128 -4.65 25.88 -0.46
N SER A 129 -3.39 26.21 -0.15
CA SER A 129 -2.95 26.56 1.20
C SER A 129 -3.63 27.82 1.77
N ASP A 130 -4.15 28.71 0.92
CA ASP A 130 -4.88 29.92 1.34
C ASP A 130 -6.39 29.66 1.60
N HIS A 131 -6.90 28.48 1.26
CA HIS A 131 -8.29 28.15 1.52
C HIS A 131 -8.56 28.04 3.04
N PRO A 132 -9.74 28.48 3.54
CA PRO A 132 -10.05 28.40 4.98
C PRO A 132 -9.94 26.99 5.57
N MET A 133 -10.31 25.95 4.81
CA MET A 133 -10.22 24.55 5.24
C MET A 133 -8.77 24.03 5.39
N SER A 134 -7.79 24.78 4.91
CA SER A 134 -6.37 24.43 5.00
C SER A 134 -5.71 24.96 6.28
N GLU A 135 -6.43 25.75 7.07
CA GLU A 135 -5.89 26.35 8.30
C GLU A 135 -5.45 25.29 9.30
N GLY A 136 -4.21 25.39 9.76
CA GLY A 136 -3.63 24.47 10.74
C GLY A 136 -3.14 23.13 10.19
N GLU A 137 -3.32 22.84 8.88
CA GLU A 137 -2.93 21.57 8.25
C GLU A 137 -1.84 21.69 7.18
N VAL A 138 -1.51 22.91 6.73
CA VAL A 138 -0.52 23.14 5.67
C VAL A 138 0.88 22.66 6.10
N GLY A 139 1.46 21.72 5.34
CA GLY A 139 2.79 21.18 5.56
C GLY A 139 2.99 20.30 6.79
N LYS A 140 1.91 19.92 7.49
CA LYS A 140 1.98 19.26 8.80
C LYS A 140 2.27 17.77 8.74
N VAL A 141 1.58 17.05 7.87
CA VAL A 141 1.71 15.57 7.71
C VAL A 141 2.28 15.17 6.35
N GLY A 142 2.70 16.14 5.58
CA GLY A 142 3.25 15.98 4.26
C GLY A 142 3.60 17.33 3.66
N VAL A 143 4.14 17.34 2.44
CA VAL A 143 4.50 18.57 1.73
C VAL A 143 3.28 19.25 1.14
N ALA A 144 3.21 20.57 1.25
CA ALA A 144 2.19 21.39 0.61
C ALA A 144 2.53 21.62 -0.86
N ILE A 145 1.60 21.25 -1.76
CA ILE A 145 1.71 21.47 -3.21
C ILE A 145 0.44 22.17 -3.69
N ASP A 146 0.57 23.45 -3.99
CA ASP A 146 -0.54 24.26 -4.52
C ASP A 146 -0.52 24.35 -6.05
N SER A 147 0.67 24.26 -6.66
CA SER A 147 0.84 24.49 -8.09
C SER A 147 2.08 23.81 -8.67
N LEU A 148 2.25 23.95 -9.99
CA LEU A 148 3.44 23.51 -10.70
C LEU A 148 4.73 24.16 -10.16
N TRP A 149 4.66 25.37 -9.59
CA TRP A 149 5.83 26.00 -8.96
C TRP A 149 6.35 25.21 -7.76
N ASP A 150 5.46 24.71 -6.92
CA ASP A 150 5.86 23.85 -5.79
C ASP A 150 6.46 22.53 -6.27
N MET A 151 5.88 21.94 -7.30
CA MET A 151 6.39 20.68 -7.89
C MET A 151 7.79 20.86 -8.49
N ARG A 152 8.06 21.99 -9.17
CA ARG A 152 9.40 22.32 -9.69
C ARG A 152 10.43 22.36 -8.58
N ILE A 153 10.09 23.03 -7.47
CA ILE A 153 10.97 23.14 -6.30
C ILE A 153 11.18 21.77 -5.65
N LEU A 154 10.11 20.99 -5.51
CA LEU A 154 10.17 19.67 -4.87
C LEU A 154 11.18 18.74 -5.56
N PHE A 155 11.24 18.78 -6.88
CA PHE A 155 12.13 17.93 -7.69
C PHE A 155 13.35 18.67 -8.26
N ASP A 156 13.64 19.89 -7.79
CA ASP A 156 14.82 20.63 -8.23
C ASP A 156 16.11 19.84 -7.98
N GLY A 157 16.92 19.67 -9.02
CA GLY A 157 18.17 18.92 -8.98
C GLY A 157 18.01 17.39 -8.85
N ILE A 158 16.79 16.86 -8.95
CA ILE A 158 16.52 15.42 -8.94
C ILE A 158 16.14 14.96 -10.34
N PRO A 159 16.97 14.11 -11.01
CA PRO A 159 16.74 13.70 -12.39
C PRO A 159 15.61 12.66 -12.48
N LEU A 160 14.47 13.03 -13.07
CA LEU A 160 13.26 12.21 -13.12
C LEU A 160 13.35 11.02 -14.10
N ASP A 161 14.33 11.01 -14.98
CA ASP A 161 14.65 9.85 -15.84
C ASP A 161 15.45 8.75 -15.12
N LYS A 162 16.10 9.08 -13.99
CA LYS A 162 16.96 8.17 -13.22
C LYS A 162 16.33 7.71 -11.93
N VAL A 163 15.56 8.56 -11.26
CA VAL A 163 14.95 8.27 -9.96
C VAL A 163 13.51 7.82 -10.15
N SER A 164 13.16 6.68 -9.57
CA SER A 164 11.76 6.23 -9.48
C SER A 164 11.06 6.94 -8.34
N THR A 165 9.92 7.56 -8.62
CA THR A 165 9.13 8.31 -7.63
C THR A 165 7.77 7.67 -7.39
N SER A 166 7.44 7.45 -6.11
CA SER A 166 6.11 7.05 -5.67
C SER A 166 5.40 8.27 -5.04
N MET A 167 4.17 8.52 -5.45
CA MET A 167 3.34 9.60 -4.90
C MET A 167 2.12 9.00 -4.21
N THR A 168 2.05 9.19 -2.87
CA THR A 168 0.91 8.72 -2.07
C THR A 168 -0.19 9.76 -2.12
N ILE A 169 -1.01 9.67 -3.16
CA ILE A 169 -2.09 10.60 -3.43
C ILE A 169 -3.23 9.89 -4.15
N ASN A 170 -4.48 10.22 -3.84
CA ASN A 170 -5.65 9.51 -4.32
C ASN A 170 -6.65 10.45 -5.03
N SER A 171 -7.50 11.17 -4.31
CA SER A 171 -8.52 12.04 -4.92
C SER A 171 -7.93 13.09 -5.86
N THR A 172 -6.76 13.62 -5.58
CA THR A 172 -6.03 14.60 -6.40
C THR A 172 -4.87 13.99 -7.20
N ALA A 173 -4.85 12.67 -7.35
CA ALA A 173 -3.78 11.95 -8.05
C ALA A 173 -3.54 12.46 -9.48
N ALA A 174 -4.61 12.80 -10.20
CA ALA A 174 -4.52 13.35 -11.55
C ALA A 174 -3.77 14.68 -11.58
N ASN A 175 -4.01 15.57 -10.60
CA ASN A 175 -3.30 16.85 -10.46
C ASN A 175 -1.80 16.65 -10.25
N LEU A 176 -1.44 15.79 -9.30
CA LEU A 176 -0.03 15.57 -8.94
C LEU A 176 0.73 14.86 -10.06
N LEU A 177 0.12 13.88 -10.71
CA LEU A 177 0.71 13.21 -11.88
C LEU A 177 0.88 14.20 -13.05
N ALA A 178 -0.10 15.05 -13.32
CA ALA A 178 -0.01 16.08 -14.35
C ALA A 178 1.17 17.04 -14.11
N MET A 179 1.29 17.54 -12.89
CA MET A 179 2.41 18.41 -12.52
C MET A 179 3.77 17.69 -12.57
N TYR A 180 3.83 16.42 -12.18
CA TYR A 180 5.03 15.60 -12.28
C TYR A 180 5.48 15.43 -13.75
N ILE A 181 4.54 15.14 -14.65
CA ILE A 181 4.80 15.04 -16.10
C ILE A 181 5.35 16.36 -16.63
N LEU A 182 4.76 17.49 -16.23
CA LEU A 182 5.21 18.82 -16.68
C LEU A 182 6.62 19.16 -16.18
N VAL A 183 6.96 18.83 -14.94
CA VAL A 183 8.32 19.01 -14.41
C VAL A 183 9.32 18.15 -15.20
N ALA A 184 8.94 16.91 -15.55
CA ALA A 184 9.78 16.04 -16.37
C ALA A 184 10.00 16.62 -17.78
N GLU A 185 8.95 17.14 -18.42
CA GLU A 185 9.07 17.83 -19.72
C GLU A 185 10.04 19.02 -19.66
N GLU A 186 9.97 19.82 -18.60
CA GLU A 186 10.88 20.95 -18.34
C GLU A 186 12.34 20.49 -18.14
N GLN A 187 12.55 19.29 -17.60
CA GLN A 187 13.88 18.66 -17.50
C GLN A 187 14.35 18.01 -18.82
N GLY A 188 13.55 18.06 -19.88
CA GLY A 188 13.82 17.39 -21.15
C GLY A 188 13.60 15.87 -21.12
N VAL A 189 12.82 15.38 -20.17
CA VAL A 189 12.49 13.96 -19.99
C VAL A 189 11.11 13.68 -20.58
N SER A 190 11.05 12.82 -21.61
CA SER A 190 9.79 12.40 -22.20
C SER A 190 9.00 11.43 -21.30
N GLN A 191 7.67 11.41 -21.45
CA GLN A 191 6.76 10.63 -20.61
C GLN A 191 7.08 9.13 -20.65
N ASP A 192 7.54 8.58 -21.77
CA ASP A 192 7.89 7.16 -21.92
C ASP A 192 9.10 6.72 -21.08
N LYS A 193 9.89 7.67 -20.56
CA LYS A 193 11.04 7.41 -19.69
C LYS A 193 10.69 7.42 -18.20
N LEU A 194 9.55 8.01 -17.84
CA LEU A 194 9.16 8.15 -16.45
C LEU A 194 8.88 6.80 -15.80
N ARG A 195 9.45 6.61 -14.61
CA ARG A 195 9.27 5.43 -13.78
C ARG A 195 8.79 5.86 -12.39
N GLY A 196 7.76 5.23 -11.91
CA GLY A 196 7.22 5.53 -10.61
C GLY A 196 5.81 5.00 -10.46
N THR A 197 5.13 5.55 -9.48
CA THR A 197 3.78 5.13 -9.09
C THR A 197 3.01 6.33 -8.59
N VAL A 198 1.76 6.45 -8.97
CA VAL A 198 0.77 7.25 -8.25
C VAL A 198 -0.21 6.30 -7.59
N GLN A 199 -0.54 6.52 -6.30
CA GLN A 199 -1.37 5.56 -5.55
C GLN A 199 -2.74 5.40 -6.17
N ASN A 200 -3.48 6.49 -6.36
CA ASN A 200 -4.71 6.53 -7.15
C ASN A 200 -5.74 5.42 -6.81
N ASP A 201 -5.76 4.99 -5.55
CA ASP A 201 -6.70 4.01 -5.06
C ASP A 201 -7.82 4.69 -4.29
N ILE A 202 -8.91 4.98 -4.97
CA ILE A 202 -10.02 5.74 -4.37
C ILE A 202 -10.94 4.84 -3.52
N LEU A 203 -11.06 3.56 -3.82
CA LEU A 203 -11.95 2.66 -3.09
C LEU A 203 -11.54 2.52 -1.62
N LYS A 204 -10.23 2.39 -1.35
CA LYS A 204 -9.74 2.33 0.04
C LYS A 204 -10.01 3.61 0.83
N GLU A 205 -10.18 4.75 0.18
CA GLU A 205 -10.55 6.00 0.84
C GLU A 205 -11.97 5.92 1.40
N TYR A 206 -12.89 5.31 0.68
CA TYR A 206 -14.25 5.06 1.17
C TYR A 206 -14.32 3.96 2.23
N ILE A 207 -13.34 3.04 2.23
CA ILE A 207 -13.28 1.91 3.17
C ILE A 207 -12.67 2.31 4.51
N ALA A 208 -11.51 2.98 4.50
CA ALA A 208 -10.65 3.08 5.67
C ALA A 208 -10.03 4.46 5.91
N ARG A 209 -9.52 5.16 4.86
CA ARG A 209 -8.68 6.33 5.07
C ARG A 209 -9.44 7.66 5.14
N GLY A 210 -10.48 7.83 4.32
CA GLY A 210 -11.41 8.96 4.42
C GLY A 210 -11.00 10.26 3.70
N THR A 211 -9.97 10.27 2.86
CA THR A 211 -9.57 11.46 2.07
C THR A 211 -10.16 11.46 0.65
N TYR A 212 -11.42 11.13 0.53
CA TYR A 212 -12.21 11.26 -0.70
C TYR A 212 -12.74 12.69 -0.87
N ILE A 213 -13.05 13.08 -2.11
CA ILE A 213 -13.66 14.37 -2.46
C ILE A 213 -15.02 14.13 -3.15
N PHE A 214 -15.00 13.41 -4.26
CA PHE A 214 -16.14 13.23 -5.14
C PHE A 214 -16.95 11.98 -4.80
N PRO A 215 -18.21 11.88 -5.28
CA PRO A 215 -18.98 10.65 -5.22
C PRO A 215 -18.23 9.47 -5.88
N PRO A 216 -18.56 8.21 -5.50
CA PRO A 216 -17.84 7.02 -5.98
C PRO A 216 -17.75 6.89 -7.50
N GLN A 217 -18.82 7.18 -8.26
CA GLN A 217 -18.82 7.02 -9.71
C GLN A 217 -17.85 7.98 -10.43
N PRO A 218 -17.89 9.31 -10.21
CA PRO A 218 -16.90 10.23 -10.77
C PRO A 218 -15.48 9.92 -10.30
N SER A 219 -15.30 9.49 -9.06
CA SER A 219 -13.99 9.09 -8.54
C SER A 219 -13.42 7.88 -9.29
N MET A 220 -14.23 6.87 -9.56
CA MET A 220 -13.84 5.70 -10.37
C MET A 220 -13.51 6.11 -11.80
N ARG A 221 -14.26 7.04 -12.40
CA ARG A 221 -13.97 7.59 -13.72
C ARG A 221 -12.57 8.22 -13.73
N LEU A 222 -12.29 9.12 -12.78
CA LEU A 222 -10.99 9.81 -12.72
C LEU A 222 -9.83 8.82 -12.51
N THR A 223 -10.00 7.82 -11.63
CA THR A 223 -9.04 6.75 -11.41
C THR A 223 -8.76 5.96 -12.69
N THR A 224 -9.78 5.57 -13.42
CA THR A 224 -9.64 4.83 -14.68
C THR A 224 -9.10 5.69 -15.81
N ASP A 225 -9.39 7.00 -15.84
CA ASP A 225 -8.76 7.96 -16.76
C ASP A 225 -7.24 7.96 -16.62
N ILE A 226 -6.73 7.96 -15.39
CA ILE A 226 -5.29 7.89 -15.11
C ILE A 226 -4.71 6.56 -15.62
N ILE A 227 -5.37 5.44 -15.35
CA ILE A 227 -4.91 4.11 -15.79
C ILE A 227 -4.81 4.06 -17.33
N MET A 228 -5.85 4.49 -18.02
CA MET A 228 -5.91 4.47 -19.47
C MET A 228 -4.91 5.45 -20.10
N TYR A 229 -4.81 6.67 -19.58
CA TYR A 229 -3.82 7.64 -20.03
C TYR A 229 -2.39 7.11 -19.92
N CYS A 230 -2.04 6.54 -18.77
CA CYS A 230 -0.71 6.00 -18.53
C CYS A 230 -0.40 4.79 -19.43
N ALA A 231 -1.38 3.92 -19.69
CA ALA A 231 -1.21 2.78 -20.59
C ALA A 231 -0.76 3.22 -21.99
N GLU A 232 -1.25 4.37 -22.46
CA GLU A 232 -0.96 4.90 -23.80
C GLU A 232 0.27 5.82 -23.83
N ASN A 233 0.46 6.65 -22.79
CA ASN A 233 1.41 7.77 -22.83
C ASN A 233 2.61 7.61 -21.87
N VAL A 234 2.45 6.86 -20.78
CA VAL A 234 3.50 6.69 -19.75
C VAL A 234 3.73 5.21 -19.44
N PRO A 235 4.21 4.43 -20.42
CA PRO A 235 4.15 2.95 -20.39
C PRO A 235 4.97 2.28 -19.29
N LYS A 236 5.89 3.01 -18.63
CA LYS A 236 6.70 2.50 -17.52
C LYS A 236 6.18 2.94 -16.15
N TRP A 237 5.11 3.71 -16.11
CA TRP A 237 4.48 4.20 -14.88
C TRP A 237 3.48 3.19 -14.33
N ASN A 238 3.41 3.06 -13.00
CA ASN A 238 2.37 2.32 -12.33
C ASN A 238 1.21 3.30 -12.01
N PRO A 239 0.09 3.22 -12.74
CA PRO A 239 -0.98 4.22 -12.64
C PRO A 239 -1.84 4.08 -11.39
N ILE A 240 -1.63 3.00 -10.63
CA ILE A 240 -2.34 2.71 -9.39
C ILE A 240 -1.46 1.85 -8.48
N SER A 241 -1.65 2.02 -7.17
CA SER A 241 -1.14 1.13 -6.13
C SER A 241 -2.30 0.75 -5.22
N ILE A 242 -2.90 -0.40 -5.51
CA ILE A 242 -4.11 -0.89 -4.83
C ILE A 242 -3.73 -1.29 -3.40
N SER A 243 -4.33 -0.61 -2.41
CA SER A 243 -3.77 -0.51 -1.06
C SER A 243 -4.53 -1.32 -0.03
N GLY A 244 -3.95 -2.41 0.42
CA GLY A 244 -4.35 -3.14 1.62
C GLY A 244 -3.79 -2.55 2.91
N TYR A 245 -2.71 -1.78 2.83
CA TYR A 245 -2.06 -1.18 4.00
C TYR A 245 -3.03 -0.45 4.91
N HIS A 246 -3.82 0.48 4.37
CA HIS A 246 -4.76 1.29 5.16
C HIS A 246 -5.92 0.47 5.72
N ILE A 247 -6.36 -0.54 5.01
CA ILE A 247 -7.38 -1.50 5.45
C ILE A 247 -6.87 -2.27 6.68
N ARG A 248 -5.61 -2.73 6.65
CA ARG A 248 -4.95 -3.40 7.77
C ARG A 248 -4.74 -2.47 8.95
N GLU A 249 -4.28 -1.24 8.73
CA GLU A 249 -4.11 -0.21 9.77
C GLU A 249 -5.43 0.15 10.44
N ALA A 250 -6.57 0.06 9.74
CA ALA A 250 -7.90 0.24 10.30
C ALA A 250 -8.39 -0.94 11.16
N GLY A 251 -7.65 -2.06 11.19
CA GLY A 251 -7.92 -3.20 12.06
C GLY A 251 -8.33 -4.50 11.35
N ALA A 252 -8.28 -4.57 10.02
CA ALA A 252 -8.47 -5.82 9.30
C ALA A 252 -7.38 -6.85 9.65
N ASN A 253 -7.72 -8.13 9.62
CA ASN A 253 -6.75 -9.21 9.72
C ASN A 253 -6.05 -9.49 8.37
N ALA A 254 -5.11 -10.43 8.34
CA ALA A 254 -4.32 -10.74 7.15
C ALA A 254 -5.19 -11.26 5.97
N VAL A 255 -6.18 -12.09 6.26
CA VAL A 255 -7.12 -12.62 5.25
C VAL A 255 -7.96 -11.50 4.65
N GLN A 256 -8.52 -10.63 5.49
CA GLN A 256 -9.32 -9.48 5.06
C GLN A 256 -8.50 -8.48 4.26
N GLU A 257 -7.24 -8.23 4.66
CA GLU A 257 -6.33 -7.36 3.89
C GLU A 257 -6.17 -7.86 2.45
N VAL A 258 -5.87 -9.15 2.26
CA VAL A 258 -5.77 -9.75 0.92
C VAL A 258 -7.10 -9.69 0.18
N ALA A 259 -8.17 -10.12 0.81
CA ALA A 259 -9.49 -10.23 0.20
C ALA A 259 -10.01 -8.88 -0.29
N PHE A 260 -9.97 -7.86 0.56
CA PHE A 260 -10.52 -6.53 0.23
C PHE A 260 -9.63 -5.79 -0.77
N THR A 261 -8.32 -5.93 -0.66
CA THR A 261 -7.38 -5.37 -1.64
C THR A 261 -7.58 -5.96 -3.03
N LEU A 262 -7.69 -7.29 -3.14
CA LEU A 262 -7.91 -7.93 -4.43
C LEU A 262 -9.33 -7.67 -4.98
N ALA A 263 -10.32 -7.53 -4.11
CA ALA A 263 -11.67 -7.13 -4.52
C ALA A 263 -11.70 -5.70 -5.09
N ASP A 264 -10.94 -4.75 -4.50
CA ASP A 264 -10.71 -3.41 -5.10
C ASP A 264 -10.04 -3.55 -6.47
N GLY A 265 -9.02 -4.38 -6.58
CA GLY A 265 -8.33 -4.66 -7.85
C GLY A 265 -9.26 -5.18 -8.94
N ILE A 266 -10.15 -6.10 -8.59
CA ILE A 266 -11.18 -6.62 -9.51
C ILE A 266 -12.10 -5.51 -10.00
N GLU A 267 -12.53 -4.61 -9.12
CA GLU A 267 -13.39 -3.49 -9.46
C GLU A 267 -12.71 -2.54 -10.46
N TYR A 268 -11.43 -2.19 -10.22
CA TYR A 268 -10.66 -1.36 -11.16
C TYR A 268 -10.46 -2.02 -12.52
N VAL A 269 -10.12 -3.30 -12.55
CA VAL A 269 -9.94 -4.05 -13.81
C VAL A 269 -11.25 -4.08 -14.61
N LYS A 270 -12.37 -4.36 -13.96
CA LYS A 270 -13.70 -4.32 -14.60
C LYS A 270 -13.99 -2.94 -15.17
N ALA A 271 -13.79 -1.88 -14.38
CA ALA A 271 -14.09 -0.52 -14.80
C ALA A 271 -13.29 -0.08 -16.04
N VAL A 272 -12.02 -0.49 -16.17
CA VAL A 272 -11.22 -0.19 -17.37
C VAL A 272 -11.65 -1.03 -18.58
N ILE A 273 -11.96 -2.31 -18.38
CA ILE A 273 -12.47 -3.19 -19.46
C ILE A 273 -13.81 -2.67 -19.97
N ASP A 274 -14.71 -2.27 -19.10
CA ASP A 274 -16.04 -1.73 -19.48
C ASP A 274 -15.93 -0.45 -20.32
N ARG A 275 -14.82 0.28 -20.17
CA ARG A 275 -14.48 1.43 -21.03
C ARG A 275 -13.77 1.06 -22.34
N GLY A 276 -13.66 -0.23 -22.64
CA GLY A 276 -13.19 -0.77 -23.94
C GLY A 276 -11.69 -1.02 -24.06
N MET A 277 -10.88 -0.92 -22.97
CA MET A 277 -9.47 -1.24 -23.04
C MET A 277 -9.24 -2.73 -22.72
N ASP A 278 -8.48 -3.42 -23.58
CA ASP A 278 -8.08 -4.81 -23.37
C ASP A 278 -7.24 -4.97 -22.10
N VAL A 279 -7.50 -6.03 -21.32
CA VAL A 279 -6.85 -6.28 -20.04
C VAL A 279 -5.33 -6.34 -20.15
N ASP A 280 -4.80 -6.93 -21.22
CA ASP A 280 -3.36 -7.08 -21.42
C ASP A 280 -2.63 -5.76 -21.80
N LYS A 281 -3.40 -4.70 -22.11
CA LYS A 281 -2.82 -3.37 -22.37
C LYS A 281 -2.48 -2.60 -21.09
N PHE A 282 -3.20 -2.84 -19.99
CA PHE A 282 -3.00 -2.06 -18.75
C PHE A 282 -2.63 -2.90 -17.54
N ALA A 283 -3.09 -4.15 -17.43
CA ALA A 283 -2.96 -4.94 -16.21
C ALA A 283 -1.50 -5.23 -15.80
N GLY A 284 -0.58 -5.29 -16.76
CA GLY A 284 0.84 -5.47 -16.49
C GLY A 284 1.50 -4.31 -15.74
N ARG A 285 0.80 -3.17 -15.58
CA ARG A 285 1.27 -1.99 -14.85
C ARG A 285 0.52 -1.73 -13.55
N LEU A 286 -0.49 -2.51 -13.25
CA LEU A 286 -1.13 -2.48 -11.92
C LEU A 286 -0.12 -2.87 -10.85
N SER A 287 -0.12 -2.14 -9.75
CA SER A 287 0.68 -2.44 -8.58
C SER A 287 -0.18 -2.44 -7.31
N PHE A 288 0.39 -2.95 -6.23
CA PHE A 288 -0.32 -3.12 -4.97
C PHE A 288 0.50 -2.56 -3.81
N PHE A 289 -0.15 -2.37 -2.69
CA PHE A 289 0.47 -1.88 -1.47
C PHE A 289 -0.07 -2.65 -0.27
N PHE A 290 0.80 -3.38 0.42
CA PHE A 290 0.46 -4.17 1.59
C PHE A 290 1.15 -3.69 2.85
N ASN A 291 0.57 -4.06 3.99
CA ASN A 291 1.11 -3.89 5.32
C ASN A 291 2.06 -5.06 5.65
N ALA A 292 3.09 -4.84 6.46
CA ALA A 292 3.83 -5.89 7.12
C ALA A 292 3.67 -5.76 8.63
N HIS A 293 2.89 -6.66 9.23
CA HIS A 293 2.53 -6.67 10.63
C HIS A 293 3.45 -7.58 11.47
N ASN A 294 3.21 -7.70 12.78
CA ASN A 294 4.06 -8.42 13.73
C ASN A 294 3.97 -9.95 13.65
N ASN A 295 2.88 -10.52 13.09
CA ASN A 295 2.73 -11.97 13.00
C ASN A 295 3.57 -12.51 11.83
N PHE A 296 4.85 -12.69 12.07
CA PHE A 296 5.91 -12.88 11.09
C PHE A 296 5.62 -13.95 10.02
N LEU A 297 5.26 -15.16 10.44
CA LEU A 297 5.03 -16.27 9.50
C LEU A 297 3.73 -16.10 8.71
N GLU A 298 2.70 -15.56 9.35
CA GLU A 298 1.43 -15.24 8.69
C GLU A 298 1.59 -14.16 7.63
N GLU A 299 2.39 -13.13 7.88
CA GLU A 299 2.67 -12.08 6.90
C GLU A 299 3.41 -12.63 5.67
N ILE A 300 4.39 -13.50 5.86
CA ILE A 300 5.09 -14.16 4.74
C ILE A 300 4.10 -14.98 3.89
N ALA A 301 3.26 -15.78 4.52
CA ALA A 301 2.23 -16.57 3.86
C ALA A 301 1.19 -15.69 3.14
N LYS A 302 0.83 -14.55 3.73
CA LYS A 302 -0.07 -13.55 3.15
C LYS A 302 0.40 -13.06 1.78
N PHE A 303 1.66 -12.67 1.67
CA PHE A 303 2.21 -12.20 0.39
C PHE A 303 2.26 -13.30 -0.67
N ARG A 304 2.59 -14.51 -0.28
CA ARG A 304 2.59 -15.69 -1.16
C ARG A 304 1.18 -16.02 -1.65
N ALA A 305 0.21 -16.03 -0.76
CA ALA A 305 -1.20 -16.25 -1.08
C ALA A 305 -1.76 -15.15 -2.00
N ALA A 306 -1.44 -13.89 -1.73
CA ALA A 306 -1.90 -12.76 -2.53
C ALA A 306 -1.41 -12.86 -3.99
N ARG A 307 -0.14 -13.20 -4.22
CA ARG A 307 0.40 -13.39 -5.59
C ARG A 307 -0.32 -14.50 -6.33
N ARG A 308 -0.48 -15.66 -5.69
CA ARG A 308 -1.15 -16.82 -6.31
C ARG A 308 -2.62 -16.53 -6.61
N LEU A 309 -3.33 -15.91 -5.69
CA LEU A 309 -4.75 -15.60 -5.86
C LEU A 309 -4.98 -14.54 -6.94
N TRP A 310 -4.17 -13.50 -7.00
CA TRP A 310 -4.27 -12.51 -8.07
C TRP A 310 -3.98 -13.10 -9.45
N ALA A 311 -2.94 -13.93 -9.56
CA ALA A 311 -2.63 -14.63 -10.79
C ALA A 311 -3.79 -15.51 -11.28
N TYR A 312 -4.43 -16.25 -10.36
CA TYR A 312 -5.63 -17.04 -10.64
C TYR A 312 -6.77 -16.16 -11.15
N ILE A 313 -7.09 -15.07 -10.44
CA ILE A 313 -8.16 -14.14 -10.81
C ILE A 313 -7.92 -13.56 -12.22
N MET A 314 -6.72 -13.08 -12.49
CA MET A 314 -6.42 -12.46 -13.78
C MET A 314 -6.49 -13.47 -14.92
N LYS A 315 -6.03 -14.69 -14.72
CA LYS A 315 -6.07 -15.74 -15.70
C LYS A 315 -7.48 -16.28 -15.94
N GLU A 316 -8.18 -16.67 -14.87
CA GLU A 316 -9.43 -17.40 -14.98
C GLU A 316 -10.67 -16.48 -15.08
N TRP A 317 -10.67 -15.33 -14.40
CA TRP A 317 -11.84 -14.43 -14.41
C TRP A 317 -11.76 -13.38 -15.52
N PHE A 318 -10.57 -12.88 -15.82
CA PHE A 318 -10.35 -11.85 -16.83
C PHE A 318 -9.72 -12.36 -18.13
N ASN A 319 -9.41 -13.65 -18.19
CA ASN A 319 -8.84 -14.28 -19.39
C ASN A 319 -7.57 -13.59 -19.91
N ALA A 320 -6.76 -13.04 -19.00
CA ALA A 320 -5.48 -12.44 -19.34
C ALA A 320 -4.56 -13.46 -20.03
N LYS A 321 -3.91 -13.05 -21.10
CA LYS A 321 -3.00 -13.91 -21.88
C LYS A 321 -1.53 -13.60 -21.63
N ASN A 322 -1.23 -12.34 -21.37
CA ASN A 322 0.13 -11.91 -21.06
C ASN A 322 0.47 -12.26 -19.60
N PRO A 323 1.52 -13.05 -19.34
CA PRO A 323 1.95 -13.38 -17.97
C PRO A 323 2.19 -12.13 -17.10
N ARG A 324 2.62 -11.01 -17.69
CA ARG A 324 2.81 -9.75 -16.97
C ARG A 324 1.52 -9.19 -16.38
N SER A 325 0.38 -9.47 -17.01
CA SER A 325 -0.94 -9.06 -16.52
C SER A 325 -1.40 -9.84 -15.28
N MET A 326 -0.75 -10.96 -14.99
CA MET A 326 -1.05 -11.81 -13.83
C MET A 326 -0.17 -11.52 -12.62
N LEU A 327 0.83 -10.64 -12.76
CA LEU A 327 1.77 -10.31 -11.69
C LEU A 327 1.14 -9.42 -10.64
N LEU A 328 1.27 -9.80 -9.38
CA LEU A 328 1.04 -8.93 -8.24
C LEU A 328 2.38 -8.40 -7.76
N ARG A 329 2.77 -7.22 -8.28
CA ARG A 329 3.94 -6.47 -7.80
C ARG A 329 3.46 -5.53 -6.71
N PHE A 330 4.17 -5.48 -5.60
CA PHE A 330 3.69 -4.70 -4.47
C PHE A 330 4.80 -3.95 -3.73
N HIS A 331 4.40 -2.82 -3.20
CA HIS A 331 5.09 -2.09 -2.15
C HIS A 331 4.65 -2.61 -0.78
N THR A 332 5.53 -2.59 0.18
CA THR A 332 5.21 -2.89 1.58
C THR A 332 5.62 -1.73 2.48
N GLN A 333 4.77 -1.40 3.41
CA GLN A 333 5.12 -0.57 4.57
C GLN A 333 4.96 -1.38 5.84
N THR A 334 5.90 -1.26 6.75
CA THR A 334 5.78 -1.83 8.10
C THR A 334 4.62 -1.19 8.86
N ALA A 335 3.96 -1.94 9.74
CA ALA A 335 2.72 -1.52 10.37
C ALA A 335 2.91 -0.37 11.37
N GLY A 336 2.45 0.83 11.02
CA GLY A 336 2.47 2.00 11.89
C GLY A 336 1.64 1.82 13.16
N SER A 337 0.48 1.17 13.03
CA SER A 337 -0.44 0.87 14.15
C SER A 337 0.16 -0.03 15.25
N THR A 338 1.26 -0.73 14.97
CA THR A 338 1.94 -1.57 15.96
C THR A 338 2.97 -0.83 16.80
N LEU A 339 3.36 0.38 16.38
CA LEU A 339 4.38 1.17 17.05
C LEU A 339 3.79 1.94 18.22
N THR A 340 4.57 2.01 19.30
CA THR A 340 4.10 2.53 20.58
C THR A 340 4.88 3.78 20.99
N ALA A 341 4.21 4.71 21.67
CA ALA A 341 4.86 5.85 22.31
C ALA A 341 5.69 5.44 23.53
N GLN A 342 5.29 4.34 24.18
CA GLN A 342 5.99 3.77 25.32
C GLN A 342 7.22 3.01 24.85
N GLN A 343 8.38 3.30 25.46
CA GLN A 343 9.66 2.65 25.12
C GLN A 343 9.91 2.65 23.60
N PRO A 344 10.00 3.84 22.97
CA PRO A 344 9.95 3.97 21.50
C PRO A 344 11.10 3.27 20.77
N GLU A 345 12.26 3.08 21.42
CA GLU A 345 13.40 2.35 20.83
C GLU A 345 13.06 0.90 20.51
N ASN A 346 12.13 0.27 21.25
CA ASN A 346 11.64 -1.08 20.95
C ASN A 346 10.94 -1.15 19.57
N ASN A 347 10.49 -0.02 19.05
CA ASN A 347 9.92 0.06 17.71
C ASN A 347 10.94 -0.30 16.61
N ILE A 348 12.24 -0.07 16.84
CA ILE A 348 13.30 -0.50 15.92
C ILE A 348 13.24 -2.02 15.73
N VAL A 349 13.07 -2.76 16.83
CA VAL A 349 12.97 -4.23 16.80
C VAL A 349 11.70 -4.69 16.09
N ARG A 350 10.55 -4.05 16.38
CA ARG A 350 9.28 -4.36 15.70
C ARG A 350 9.38 -4.16 14.20
N VAL A 351 9.91 -3.02 13.79
CA VAL A 351 10.12 -2.67 12.38
C VAL A 351 11.09 -3.64 11.69
N ALA A 352 12.17 -4.06 12.35
CA ALA A 352 13.11 -5.02 11.80
C ALA A 352 12.46 -6.38 11.52
N ILE A 353 11.62 -6.88 12.43
CA ILE A 353 10.86 -8.14 12.25
C ILE A 353 9.85 -8.01 11.09
N GLN A 354 9.11 -6.90 11.04
CA GLN A 354 8.13 -6.62 9.98
C GLN A 354 8.80 -6.49 8.60
N ALA A 355 9.91 -5.75 8.54
CA ALA A 355 10.69 -5.58 7.32
C ALA A 355 11.26 -6.92 6.80
N LEU A 356 11.75 -7.77 7.71
CA LEU A 356 12.21 -9.10 7.37
C LEU A 356 11.07 -9.97 6.82
N ALA A 357 9.87 -9.89 7.39
CA ALA A 357 8.70 -10.58 6.86
C ALA A 357 8.35 -10.11 5.43
N ALA A 358 8.40 -8.80 5.17
CA ALA A 358 8.17 -8.25 3.84
C ALA A 358 9.19 -8.74 2.80
N VAL A 359 10.46 -8.82 3.17
CA VAL A 359 11.54 -9.31 2.31
C VAL A 359 11.37 -10.81 2.02
N LEU A 360 11.16 -11.62 3.06
CA LEU A 360 10.88 -13.05 2.89
C LEU A 360 9.56 -13.31 2.14
N GLY A 361 8.64 -12.37 2.19
CA GLY A 361 7.41 -12.36 1.41
C GLY A 361 7.55 -11.91 -0.05
N GLY A 362 8.71 -11.40 -0.46
CA GLY A 362 9.02 -11.08 -1.85
C GLY A 362 8.55 -9.71 -2.32
N THR A 363 8.58 -8.67 -1.48
CA THR A 363 8.21 -7.28 -1.84
C THR A 363 9.10 -6.67 -2.92
N GLN A 364 8.56 -5.78 -3.76
CA GLN A 364 9.32 -5.05 -4.80
C GLN A 364 9.84 -3.69 -4.31
N SER A 365 9.20 -3.09 -3.33
CA SER A 365 9.71 -1.91 -2.62
C SER A 365 9.26 -1.92 -1.17
N LEU A 366 10.01 -1.24 -0.32
CA LEU A 366 9.79 -1.26 1.13
C LEU A 366 9.99 0.12 1.74
N HIS A 367 9.05 0.50 2.60
CA HIS A 367 9.19 1.56 3.59
C HIS A 367 9.24 0.95 4.99
N THR A 368 10.22 1.35 5.77
CA THR A 368 10.35 1.04 7.21
C THR A 368 9.99 2.26 8.03
N ASN A 369 9.01 2.16 8.91
CA ASN A 369 8.64 3.24 9.81
C ASN A 369 9.79 3.56 10.76
N SER A 370 9.94 4.84 11.09
CA SER A 370 10.91 5.28 12.09
C SER A 370 10.40 4.98 13.51
N TYR A 371 11.30 4.81 14.46
CA TYR A 371 10.94 4.43 15.82
C TYR A 371 10.12 5.49 16.58
N ASP A 372 10.16 6.73 16.12
CA ASP A 372 9.41 7.89 16.63
C ASP A 372 8.04 8.11 15.96
N GLU A 373 7.61 7.19 15.09
CA GLU A 373 6.36 7.26 14.30
C GLU A 373 5.12 7.54 15.17
N ALA A 374 5.04 6.93 16.36
CA ALA A 374 3.92 7.15 17.28
C ALA A 374 3.94 8.53 17.97
N LEU A 375 5.01 9.31 17.82
CA LEU A 375 5.23 10.59 18.50
C LEU A 375 5.17 11.77 17.53
N SER A 376 5.82 11.65 16.35
CA SER A 376 5.95 12.74 15.39
C SER A 376 6.43 12.26 14.01
N LEU A 377 6.60 13.22 13.08
CA LEU A 377 7.35 13.00 11.85
C LEU A 377 8.82 12.66 12.17
N PRO A 378 9.49 11.79 11.37
CA PRO A 378 10.82 11.33 11.69
C PRO A 378 11.89 12.42 11.58
N THR A 379 12.82 12.40 12.54
CA THR A 379 14.05 13.18 12.48
C THR A 379 15.04 12.58 11.46
N GLU A 380 16.12 13.26 11.13
CA GLU A 380 17.19 12.71 10.27
C GLU A 380 17.82 11.45 10.87
N LYS A 381 17.99 11.43 12.19
CA LYS A 381 18.53 10.28 12.92
C LYS A 381 17.59 9.07 12.81
N SER A 382 16.31 9.25 13.12
CA SER A 382 15.34 8.15 13.15
C SER A 382 15.06 7.59 11.75
N VAL A 383 14.92 8.43 10.73
CA VAL A 383 14.73 7.97 9.35
C VAL A 383 15.96 7.25 8.80
N ARG A 384 17.17 7.66 9.20
CA ARG A 384 18.40 6.96 8.83
C ARG A 384 18.46 5.57 9.46
N ILE A 385 18.10 5.41 10.73
CA ILE A 385 18.02 4.09 11.38
C ILE A 385 17.02 3.20 10.65
N ALA A 386 15.86 3.73 10.29
CA ALA A 386 14.85 2.99 9.53
C ALA A 386 15.37 2.52 8.16
N LEU A 387 16.11 3.37 7.43
CA LEU A 387 16.73 2.99 6.17
C LEU A 387 17.85 1.94 6.37
N ARG A 388 18.68 2.08 7.40
CA ARG A 388 19.73 1.11 7.76
C ARG A 388 19.15 -0.26 8.08
N THR A 389 17.95 -0.33 8.68
CA THR A 389 17.25 -1.60 8.90
C THR A 389 17.07 -2.37 7.60
N GLN A 390 16.63 -1.73 6.53
CA GLN A 390 16.53 -2.37 5.21
C GLN A 390 17.90 -2.81 4.67
N GLN A 391 18.91 -1.95 4.79
CA GLN A 391 20.26 -2.23 4.31
C GLN A 391 20.92 -3.39 5.06
N ILE A 392 20.75 -3.49 6.39
CA ILE A 392 21.22 -4.63 7.18
C ILE A 392 20.59 -5.93 6.69
N ILE A 393 19.28 -5.95 6.48
CA ILE A 393 18.57 -7.12 5.95
C ILE A 393 19.12 -7.51 4.56
N ALA A 394 19.37 -6.52 3.70
CA ALA A 394 19.86 -6.77 2.34
C ALA A 394 21.30 -7.31 2.30
N TYR A 395 22.19 -6.77 3.14
CA TYR A 395 23.63 -7.00 3.00
C TYR A 395 24.23 -7.95 4.05
N GLU A 396 23.60 -8.10 5.21
CA GLU A 396 24.20 -8.83 6.34
C GLU A 396 23.47 -10.13 6.69
N SER A 397 22.18 -10.28 6.31
CA SER A 397 21.34 -11.38 6.81
C SER A 397 21.40 -12.66 5.96
N GLY A 398 21.85 -12.58 4.70
CA GLY A 398 21.86 -13.72 3.76
C GLY A 398 20.48 -14.16 3.25
N VAL A 399 19.38 -13.55 3.69
CA VAL A 399 18.01 -13.95 3.28
C VAL A 399 17.71 -13.70 1.81
N VAL A 400 18.53 -12.93 1.12
CA VAL A 400 18.44 -12.61 -0.31
C VAL A 400 19.17 -13.57 -1.24
N ASP A 401 19.93 -14.52 -0.67
CA ASP A 401 20.82 -15.41 -1.42
C ASP A 401 20.07 -16.55 -2.10
N THR A 402 18.87 -16.87 -1.65
CA THR A 402 17.96 -17.78 -2.33
C THR A 402 16.53 -17.22 -2.38
N ILE A 403 15.73 -17.72 -3.30
CA ILE A 403 14.37 -17.21 -3.53
C ILE A 403 13.38 -18.01 -2.68
N ASP A 404 12.46 -17.28 -1.98
CA ASP A 404 11.40 -17.88 -1.17
C ASP A 404 11.93 -18.99 -0.23
N PRO A 405 12.88 -18.66 0.66
CA PRO A 405 13.64 -19.69 1.43
C PRO A 405 12.78 -20.49 2.40
N LEU A 406 11.59 -19.98 2.79
CA LEU A 406 10.64 -20.70 3.64
C LEU A 406 9.63 -21.53 2.85
N GLY A 407 9.66 -21.46 1.52
CA GLY A 407 8.87 -22.31 0.63
C GLY A 407 9.19 -23.78 0.86
N GLY A 408 8.16 -24.61 1.02
CA GLY A 408 8.28 -26.02 1.40
C GLY A 408 8.18 -26.28 2.90
N SER A 409 8.18 -25.26 3.76
CA SER A 409 7.77 -25.41 5.15
C SER A 409 6.29 -25.81 5.20
N TYR A 410 5.97 -26.92 5.83
CA TYR A 410 4.58 -27.40 5.90
C TYR A 410 3.64 -26.39 6.53
N TYR A 411 4.09 -25.67 7.56
CA TYR A 411 3.29 -24.62 8.18
C TYR A 411 3.10 -23.41 7.26
N ILE A 412 4.15 -22.95 6.58
CA ILE A 412 4.05 -21.83 5.63
C ILE A 412 3.12 -22.20 4.45
N GLU A 413 3.22 -23.41 3.93
CA GLU A 413 2.34 -23.84 2.83
C GLU A 413 0.89 -23.97 3.28
N TRP A 414 0.65 -24.51 4.49
CA TRP A 414 -0.68 -24.57 5.07
C TRP A 414 -1.27 -23.16 5.27
N LEU A 415 -0.50 -22.21 5.86
CA LEU A 415 -0.95 -20.83 6.01
C LEU A 415 -1.21 -20.16 4.66
N THR A 416 -0.37 -20.41 3.66
CA THR A 416 -0.54 -19.86 2.31
C THR A 416 -1.84 -20.34 1.69
N ASP A 417 -2.12 -21.65 1.76
CA ASP A 417 -3.37 -22.24 1.28
C ASP A 417 -4.57 -21.73 2.06
N HIS A 418 -4.47 -21.66 3.39
CA HIS A 418 -5.52 -21.14 4.26
C HIS A 418 -5.89 -19.68 3.91
N ILE A 419 -4.91 -18.78 3.84
CA ILE A 419 -5.17 -17.38 3.49
C ILE A 419 -5.74 -17.26 2.06
N TYR A 420 -5.23 -18.04 1.13
CA TYR A 420 -5.75 -18.08 -0.24
C TYR A 420 -7.24 -18.45 -0.27
N GLU A 421 -7.62 -19.54 0.41
CA GLU A 421 -8.98 -20.07 0.40
C GLU A 421 -9.96 -19.14 1.13
N GLU A 422 -9.60 -18.64 2.30
CA GLU A 422 -10.45 -17.74 3.07
C GLU A 422 -10.61 -16.38 2.39
N ALA A 423 -9.55 -15.84 1.78
CA ALA A 423 -9.63 -14.62 0.99
C ALA A 423 -10.52 -14.79 -0.25
N LEU A 424 -10.43 -15.93 -0.95
CA LEU A 424 -11.28 -16.22 -2.10
C LEU A 424 -12.77 -16.29 -1.70
N LYS A 425 -13.09 -16.88 -0.56
CA LYS A 425 -14.48 -16.90 -0.04
C LYS A 425 -15.02 -15.48 0.20
N TYR A 426 -14.23 -14.59 0.77
CA TYR A 426 -14.60 -13.18 0.93
C TYR A 426 -14.84 -12.52 -0.43
N ILE A 427 -13.93 -12.70 -1.38
CA ILE A 427 -14.04 -12.13 -2.72
C ILE A 427 -15.30 -12.63 -3.43
N GLU A 428 -15.56 -13.92 -3.41
CA GLU A 428 -16.79 -14.50 -4.00
C GLU A 428 -18.07 -13.95 -3.35
N LYS A 429 -18.07 -13.77 -2.02
CA LYS A 429 -19.18 -13.14 -1.31
C LYS A 429 -19.39 -11.69 -1.77
N ILE A 430 -18.32 -10.92 -1.90
CA ILE A 430 -18.38 -9.54 -2.40
C ILE A 430 -18.92 -9.50 -3.84
N GLN A 431 -18.47 -10.40 -4.71
CA GLN A 431 -18.99 -10.48 -6.08
C GLN A 431 -20.49 -10.81 -6.12
N LYS A 432 -20.96 -11.71 -5.26
CA LYS A 432 -22.41 -12.03 -5.12
C LYS A 432 -23.23 -10.84 -4.60
N MET A 433 -22.62 -9.91 -3.89
CA MET A 433 -23.26 -8.67 -3.44
C MET A 433 -23.39 -7.61 -4.54
N GLY A 434 -22.80 -7.83 -5.70
CA GLY A 434 -22.75 -6.92 -6.84
C GLY A 434 -21.42 -6.17 -7.00
N GLY A 435 -20.34 -6.69 -6.41
CA GLY A 435 -18.99 -6.14 -6.47
C GLY A 435 -18.61 -5.25 -5.28
N MET A 436 -17.39 -4.74 -5.30
CA MET A 436 -16.80 -4.01 -4.17
C MET A 436 -17.51 -2.67 -3.92
N MET A 437 -17.87 -1.93 -4.96
CA MET A 437 -18.64 -0.69 -4.84
C MET A 437 -19.93 -0.89 -4.04
N ARG A 438 -20.70 -1.93 -4.38
CA ARG A 438 -21.95 -2.25 -3.66
C ARG A 438 -21.71 -2.70 -2.23
N ALA A 439 -20.64 -3.45 -1.98
CA ALA A 439 -20.27 -3.87 -0.64
C ALA A 439 -19.90 -2.67 0.25
N ILE A 440 -19.18 -1.68 -0.30
CA ILE A 440 -18.84 -0.42 0.37
C ILE A 440 -20.12 0.40 0.66
N GLU A 441 -20.98 0.59 -0.33
CA GLU A 441 -22.24 1.34 -0.17
C GLU A 441 -23.16 0.76 0.92
N ARG A 442 -23.14 -0.58 1.08
CA ARG A 442 -23.89 -1.28 2.12
C ARG A 442 -23.21 -1.29 3.48
N GLY A 443 -22.02 -0.71 3.61
CA GLY A 443 -21.24 -0.71 4.85
C GLY A 443 -20.69 -2.09 5.25
N TYR A 444 -20.75 -3.08 4.37
CA TYR A 444 -20.32 -4.45 4.67
C TYR A 444 -18.82 -4.53 5.00
N ILE A 445 -17.98 -3.90 4.18
CA ILE A 445 -16.53 -3.92 4.37
C ILE A 445 -16.14 -3.22 5.67
N GLN A 446 -16.70 -2.04 5.92
CA GLN A 446 -16.43 -1.24 7.12
C GLN A 446 -16.84 -2.01 8.40
N LYS A 447 -17.96 -2.73 8.34
CA LYS A 447 -18.42 -3.57 9.46
C LYS A 447 -17.46 -4.72 9.75
N GLU A 448 -17.01 -5.45 8.73
CA GLU A 448 -16.05 -6.56 8.88
C GLU A 448 -14.73 -6.07 9.51
N ILE A 449 -14.23 -4.91 9.07
CA ILE A 449 -13.02 -4.30 9.64
C ILE A 449 -13.24 -3.89 11.10
N ALA A 450 -14.37 -3.27 11.41
CA ALA A 450 -14.70 -2.83 12.77
C ALA A 450 -14.83 -4.02 13.74
N GLU A 451 -15.44 -5.11 13.32
CA GLU A 451 -15.55 -6.34 14.11
C GLU A 451 -14.17 -6.96 14.40
N SER A 452 -13.28 -6.98 13.39
CA SER A 452 -11.90 -7.44 13.56
C SER A 452 -11.12 -6.55 14.54
N ALA A 453 -11.21 -5.22 14.38
CA ALA A 453 -10.56 -4.25 15.26
C ALA A 453 -11.02 -4.38 16.70
N TYR A 454 -12.34 -4.53 16.90
CA TYR A 454 -12.93 -4.71 18.23
C TYR A 454 -12.43 -6.00 18.91
N LYS A 455 -12.34 -7.11 18.18
CA LYS A 455 -11.78 -8.36 18.70
C LYS A 455 -10.36 -8.18 19.21
N VAL A 456 -9.50 -7.53 18.43
CA VAL A 456 -8.11 -7.27 18.80
C VAL A 456 -8.03 -6.37 20.04
N GLN A 457 -8.81 -5.30 20.08
CA GLN A 457 -8.86 -4.40 21.24
C GLN A 457 -9.25 -5.15 22.52
N LYS A 458 -10.26 -5.99 22.45
CA LYS A 458 -10.69 -6.83 23.57
C LYS A 458 -9.60 -7.80 24.03
N GLU A 459 -8.89 -8.44 23.10
CA GLU A 459 -7.77 -9.33 23.42
C GLU A 459 -6.64 -8.59 24.15
N ILE A 460 -6.37 -7.32 23.80
CA ILE A 460 -5.38 -6.47 24.46
C ILE A 460 -5.83 -6.11 25.88
N GLU A 461 -7.07 -5.69 26.05
CA GLU A 461 -7.66 -5.34 27.35
C GLU A 461 -7.69 -6.54 28.33
N GLU A 462 -8.01 -7.72 27.81
CA GLU A 462 -8.03 -8.97 28.56
C GLU A 462 -6.63 -9.59 28.74
N LYS A 463 -5.57 -8.94 28.28
CA LYS A 463 -4.18 -9.44 28.26
C LYS A 463 -4.00 -10.80 27.56
N LYS A 464 -4.91 -11.16 26.66
CA LYS A 464 -4.75 -12.31 25.77
C LYS A 464 -3.73 -12.03 24.67
N ARG A 465 -3.62 -10.76 24.28
CA ARG A 465 -2.60 -10.22 23.39
C ARG A 465 -1.71 -9.24 24.15
N ILE A 466 -0.45 -9.59 24.27
CA ILE A 466 0.54 -8.75 24.96
C ILE A 466 1.17 -7.77 23.99
N ILE A 467 1.18 -6.49 24.37
CA ILE A 467 1.93 -5.43 23.73
C ILE A 467 3.00 -4.98 24.71
N VAL A 468 4.25 -5.32 24.42
CA VAL A 468 5.40 -5.04 25.29
C VAL A 468 5.53 -3.54 25.54
N GLY A 469 5.61 -3.18 26.81
CA GLY A 469 5.69 -1.79 27.27
C GLY A 469 4.36 -1.06 27.39
N VAL A 470 3.24 -1.67 26.92
CA VAL A 470 1.89 -1.07 26.96
C VAL A 470 0.99 -1.75 27.99
N ASN A 471 0.73 -3.05 27.84
CA ASN A 471 -0.11 -3.82 28.78
C ASN A 471 0.67 -4.86 29.60
N GLU A 472 1.95 -5.06 29.32
CA GLU A 472 2.89 -5.88 30.07
C GLU A 472 4.32 -5.29 29.93
N PHE A 473 5.22 -5.57 30.86
CA PHE A 473 6.60 -5.04 30.89
C PHE A 473 6.67 -3.51 30.86
N ILE A 474 5.78 -2.88 31.60
CA ILE A 474 5.64 -1.42 31.67
C ILE A 474 6.80 -0.85 32.48
N VAL A 475 7.39 0.25 32.01
CA VAL A 475 8.42 1.03 32.71
C VAL A 475 7.92 2.46 32.83
N ASP A 476 8.10 3.07 33.99
CA ASP A 476 7.80 4.48 34.24
C ASP A 476 9.05 5.32 33.99
N GLU A 477 9.30 5.61 32.73
CA GLU A 477 10.44 6.42 32.27
C GLU A 477 9.94 7.65 31.53
N PRO A 478 10.58 8.84 31.70
CA PRO A 478 10.27 10.01 30.90
C PRO A 478 10.61 9.77 29.44
N LEU A 479 9.76 10.25 28.53
CA LEU A 479 10.04 10.23 27.09
C LEU A 479 11.19 11.20 26.80
N ASP A 480 12.34 10.66 26.40
CA ASP A 480 13.52 11.44 25.96
C ASP A 480 13.74 11.20 24.45
N VAL A 481 12.84 11.73 23.62
CA VAL A 481 12.90 11.61 22.17
C VAL A 481 12.86 13.00 21.54
N GLU A 482 13.82 13.26 20.67
CA GLU A 482 13.82 14.47 19.85
C GLU A 482 12.62 14.44 18.88
N ILE A 483 11.79 15.48 18.90
CA ILE A 483 10.61 15.61 18.05
C ILE A 483 10.86 16.65 16.97
N LEU A 484 10.59 16.28 15.71
CA LEU A 484 10.64 17.22 14.59
C LEU A 484 9.54 18.27 14.75
N LYS A 485 9.94 19.54 14.77
CA LYS A 485 9.02 20.69 14.80
C LYS A 485 8.86 21.24 13.39
N VAL A 486 7.62 21.33 12.94
CA VAL A 486 7.27 21.97 11.67
C VAL A 486 7.15 23.48 11.88
N ASP A 487 7.74 24.26 10.98
CA ASP A 487 7.71 25.72 11.03
C ASP A 487 6.26 26.24 10.92
N PRO A 488 5.72 26.96 11.89
CA PRO A 488 4.35 27.47 11.84
C PRO A 488 4.09 28.50 10.75
N SER A 489 5.14 29.11 10.17
CA SER A 489 5.03 30.11 9.09
C SER A 489 4.89 29.52 7.68
N ILE A 490 4.77 28.19 7.56
CA ILE A 490 4.69 27.52 6.23
C ILE A 490 3.48 27.99 5.46
N ARG A 491 2.33 28.12 6.13
CA ARG A 491 1.10 28.57 5.48
C ARG A 491 1.25 29.97 4.89
N GLU A 492 1.83 30.90 5.61
CA GLU A 492 2.08 32.25 5.13
C GLU A 492 2.99 32.27 3.90
N LYS A 493 4.06 31.48 3.92
CA LYS A 493 4.98 31.33 2.76
C LYS A 493 4.25 30.78 1.53
N GLN A 494 3.38 29.79 1.70
CA GLN A 494 2.57 29.24 0.61
C GLN A 494 1.54 30.26 0.08
N ILE A 495 0.87 31.00 0.95
CA ILE A 495 -0.06 32.08 0.58
C ILE A 495 0.64 33.16 -0.24
N GLU A 496 1.82 33.59 0.17
CA GLU A 496 2.62 34.57 -0.58
C GLU A 496 3.00 34.05 -1.97
N ARG A 497 3.40 32.77 -2.07
CA ARG A 497 3.71 32.11 -3.35
C ARG A 497 2.49 32.05 -4.26
N LEU A 498 1.32 31.70 -3.73
CA LEU A 498 0.05 31.67 -4.48
C LEU A 498 -0.32 33.07 -4.99
N LYS A 499 -0.22 34.11 -4.17
CA LYS A 499 -0.48 35.50 -4.58
C LYS A 499 0.43 35.91 -5.74
N LYS A 500 1.71 35.59 -5.65
CA LYS A 500 2.70 35.87 -6.69
C LYS A 500 2.35 35.12 -7.99
N LEU A 501 2.08 33.83 -7.92
CA LEU A 501 1.70 33.00 -9.07
C LEU A 501 0.46 33.58 -9.79
N ARG A 502 -0.60 33.91 -9.06
CA ARG A 502 -1.84 34.46 -9.63
C ARG A 502 -1.65 35.84 -10.25
N SER A 503 -0.66 36.62 -9.77
CA SER A 503 -0.34 37.94 -10.34
C SER A 503 0.56 37.87 -11.59
N GLU A 504 1.37 36.81 -11.74
CA GLU A 504 2.34 36.69 -12.84
C GLU A 504 1.83 35.82 -14.00
N ARG A 505 0.87 34.92 -13.76
CA ARG A 505 0.33 34.01 -14.78
C ARG A 505 -0.64 34.70 -15.73
N ASP A 506 -0.86 34.13 -16.90
CA ASP A 506 -1.92 34.55 -17.83
C ASP A 506 -3.28 33.96 -17.39
N ASN A 507 -4.04 34.75 -16.62
CA ASN A 507 -5.32 34.30 -16.08
C ASN A 507 -6.35 33.95 -17.15
N ARG A 508 -6.33 34.57 -18.33
CA ARG A 508 -7.23 34.22 -19.42
C ARG A 508 -6.99 32.81 -19.93
N LYS A 509 -5.72 32.42 -20.10
CA LYS A 509 -5.38 31.04 -20.50
C LYS A 509 -5.77 30.02 -19.45
N VAL A 510 -5.66 30.38 -18.16
CA VAL A 510 -6.13 29.52 -17.07
C VAL A 510 -7.64 29.32 -17.15
N GLU A 511 -8.42 30.39 -17.30
CA GLU A 511 -9.88 30.32 -17.44
C GLU A 511 -10.28 29.47 -18.65
N GLU A 512 -9.66 29.69 -19.82
CA GLU A 512 -9.91 28.90 -21.02
C GLU A 512 -9.61 27.40 -20.83
N ALA A 513 -8.53 27.07 -20.12
CA ALA A 513 -8.16 25.68 -19.82
C ALA A 513 -9.14 25.03 -18.81
N LEU A 514 -9.55 25.76 -17.78
CA LEU A 514 -10.53 25.29 -16.80
C LEU A 514 -11.92 25.10 -17.43
N ASP A 515 -12.33 25.96 -18.36
CA ASP A 515 -13.61 25.79 -19.10
C ASP A 515 -13.59 24.56 -20.01
N LYS A 516 -12.44 24.23 -20.63
CA LYS A 516 -12.29 22.99 -21.39
C LYS A 516 -12.37 21.77 -20.47
N LEU A 517 -11.74 21.82 -19.30
CA LEU A 517 -11.83 20.75 -18.31
C LEU A 517 -13.28 20.55 -17.84
N ARG A 518 -14.03 21.64 -17.56
CA ARG A 518 -15.44 21.58 -17.17
C ARG A 518 -16.28 20.85 -18.22
N LYS A 519 -16.15 21.22 -19.48
CA LYS A 519 -16.88 20.58 -20.59
C LYS A 519 -16.51 19.11 -20.74
N ALA A 520 -15.23 18.77 -20.58
CA ALA A 520 -14.79 17.38 -20.62
C ALA A 520 -15.32 16.57 -19.42
N ALA A 521 -15.41 17.18 -18.24
CA ALA A 521 -15.96 16.53 -17.05
C ALA A 521 -17.48 16.29 -17.13
N GLU A 522 -18.20 17.14 -17.86
CA GLU A 522 -19.63 16.99 -18.17
C GLU A 522 -19.89 15.87 -19.21
N SER A 523 -18.91 15.56 -20.05
CA SER A 523 -18.96 14.45 -21.02
C SER A 523 -18.53 13.14 -20.35
N GLU A 524 -19.19 12.04 -20.65
CA GLU A 524 -18.83 10.71 -20.09
C GLU A 524 -17.67 10.04 -20.87
N ASP A 525 -17.41 10.46 -22.10
CA ASP A 525 -16.48 9.78 -23.03
C ASP A 525 -15.04 10.31 -23.00
N GLU A 526 -14.84 11.51 -22.45
CA GLU A 526 -13.54 12.19 -22.47
C GLU A 526 -12.62 11.72 -21.35
N ASN A 527 -11.33 11.46 -21.67
CA ASN A 527 -10.30 11.27 -20.67
C ASN A 527 -9.84 12.63 -20.13
N LEU A 528 -9.91 12.82 -18.82
CA LEU A 528 -9.65 14.14 -18.21
C LEU A 528 -8.16 14.47 -18.07
N MET A 529 -7.24 13.49 -18.15
CA MET A 529 -5.82 13.74 -17.96
C MET A 529 -5.22 14.81 -18.90
N PRO A 530 -5.49 14.81 -20.22
CA PRO A 530 -4.98 15.86 -21.10
C PRO A 530 -5.45 17.28 -20.70
N TYR A 531 -6.67 17.42 -20.26
CA TYR A 531 -7.24 18.70 -19.84
C TYR A 531 -6.66 19.18 -18.50
N ILE A 532 -6.41 18.28 -17.57
CA ILE A 532 -5.78 18.58 -16.28
C ILE A 532 -4.30 18.97 -16.51
N ILE A 533 -3.58 18.27 -17.37
CA ILE A 533 -2.20 18.62 -17.75
C ILE A 533 -2.17 20.05 -18.35
N GLU A 534 -3.08 20.35 -19.27
CA GLU A 534 -3.13 21.68 -19.92
C GLU A 534 -3.46 22.79 -18.91
N ALA A 535 -4.38 22.56 -17.97
CA ALA A 535 -4.68 23.52 -16.92
C ALA A 535 -3.43 23.83 -16.06
N HIS A 536 -2.72 22.82 -15.60
CA HIS A 536 -1.49 23.01 -14.84
C HIS A 536 -0.34 23.61 -15.66
N ARG A 537 -0.27 23.34 -16.97
CA ARG A 537 0.68 23.98 -17.89
C ARG A 537 0.50 25.50 -17.92
N HIS A 538 -0.75 25.98 -17.82
CA HIS A 538 -1.08 27.39 -17.73
C HIS A 538 -1.06 27.93 -16.29
N LEU A 539 -0.57 27.16 -15.32
CA LEU A 539 -0.44 27.53 -13.92
C LEU A 539 -1.78 27.65 -13.17
N ALA A 540 -2.79 26.88 -13.55
CA ALA A 540 -3.93 26.66 -12.66
C ALA A 540 -3.43 26.00 -11.36
N THR A 541 -4.03 26.36 -10.23
CA THR A 541 -3.70 25.77 -8.94
C THR A 541 -4.40 24.41 -8.77
N LEU A 542 -3.93 23.62 -7.83
CA LEU A 542 -4.57 22.36 -7.44
C LEU A 542 -6.03 22.59 -7.04
N GLY A 543 -6.29 23.65 -6.23
CA GLY A 543 -7.62 24.02 -5.81
C GLY A 543 -8.52 24.41 -6.99
N GLU A 544 -8.06 25.25 -7.91
CA GLU A 544 -8.83 25.67 -9.09
C GLU A 544 -9.25 24.49 -9.97
N VAL A 545 -8.35 23.55 -10.23
CA VAL A 545 -8.66 22.34 -11.01
C VAL A 545 -9.67 21.46 -10.26
N THR A 546 -9.48 21.27 -8.96
CA THR A 546 -10.37 20.43 -8.14
C THR A 546 -11.75 21.07 -7.99
N ASP A 547 -11.84 22.40 -7.87
CA ASP A 547 -13.10 23.13 -7.74
C ASP A 547 -13.96 22.99 -9.00
N VAL A 548 -13.36 23.01 -10.19
CA VAL A 548 -14.09 22.70 -11.44
C VAL A 548 -14.76 21.32 -11.37
N LEU A 549 -14.04 20.33 -10.87
CA LEU A 549 -14.58 18.97 -10.72
C LEU A 549 -15.65 18.89 -9.61
N ARG A 550 -15.50 19.65 -8.51
CA ARG A 550 -16.52 19.77 -7.46
C ARG A 550 -17.81 20.40 -7.99
N GLU A 551 -17.70 21.41 -8.82
CA GLU A 551 -18.87 22.07 -9.46
C GLU A 551 -19.65 21.10 -10.35
N VAL A 552 -18.96 20.23 -11.09
CA VAL A 552 -19.60 19.27 -12.01
C VAL A 552 -20.15 18.05 -11.27
N TRP A 553 -19.40 17.50 -10.31
CA TRP A 553 -19.71 16.20 -9.70
C TRP A 553 -20.26 16.29 -8.28
N GLY A 554 -20.11 17.43 -7.62
CA GLY A 554 -20.41 17.57 -6.20
C GLY A 554 -19.38 16.93 -5.29
N GLU A 555 -19.62 17.02 -3.99
CA GLU A 555 -18.81 16.39 -2.95
C GLU A 555 -19.56 15.20 -2.34
N TYR A 556 -18.80 14.15 -1.99
CA TYR A 556 -19.33 12.99 -1.30
C TYR A 556 -19.37 13.20 0.21
N ARG A 557 -20.50 12.86 0.79
CA ARG A 557 -20.64 12.75 2.26
C ARG A 557 -21.00 11.31 2.59
N ALA A 558 -20.15 10.67 3.38
CA ALA A 558 -20.41 9.30 3.82
C ALA A 558 -21.77 9.23 4.53
N PRO A 559 -22.63 8.24 4.21
CA PRO A 559 -23.84 8.02 4.97
C PRO A 559 -23.45 7.65 6.43
N LEU A 560 -24.21 8.19 7.38
CA LEU A 560 -24.08 7.76 8.78
C LEU A 560 -24.50 6.30 8.85
N VAL A 561 -23.57 5.40 8.99
CA VAL A 561 -23.83 3.98 9.26
C VAL A 561 -23.95 3.87 10.78
N PHE A 562 -25.19 3.70 11.28
CA PHE A 562 -25.49 3.40 12.68
C PHE A 562 -25.44 1.90 12.93
#